data_eb6ef7a61996a3923e9a6d93249111bf
#
_entry.id   eb6ef7a61996a3923e9a6d93249111bf
#
_cell.length_a   1.000
_cell.length_b   1.000
_cell.length_c   1.000
_cell.angle_alpha   90.00
_cell.angle_beta   90.00
_cell.angle_gamma   90.00
#
_symmetry.space_group_name_H-M   'P 1'
#
loop_
_entity.id
_entity.type
_entity.pdbx_description
1 polymer ?
#
loop_
_entity_poly.entity_id
_entity_poly.type
_entity_poly.pdbx_seq_one_letter_code
_entity_poly.pdbx_strand_id
1 'polypeptide(L)'
;MRAAIVATLALAFSPAAPAAAPPTVTASASVKSGAAPLRVVLTGSGDAVSYHWDFGDGTSGEGAVVEHVYGAGAFAARVTGTSSTGEAETAAVRVLSFALALKGRGVVGYGQHLRFTGRLVPAVRGMRIALFTADGRRAARGWTARNGSFEIGVPVKHPGTYQARFGGALSNAIAVRVRPSLSAGFVGSGVVRRPLRLAVRLRPAAAGPIHVQVRQHGGLVLSGDYASGARIRLPSGHVADYRIALSTTAGQAYAANRLAVRKIVFYPRLQVGSSGPSALALNQALSRLRIAIGAVDSSFGLDTRDAVVAFQKLHGLPRTGSVDARFWRVLSTASIPRARYPGDHIEVSKPLQVLFVVRGSRVVLVSHVSTGATGNTPVGRWHVYSKVPGWLPDGMFDSSFFLRGFAIHGYPTVPFYPASHGCVRVPVWLAPRIYTYDPPGSAVYIY
;
A
#
# COMPACT_ATOMS: atom_id res chain seq x y z
N MET A 1 65.65 -90.58 70.64
CA MET A 1 64.79 -89.66 71.32
C MET A 1 65.29 -88.25 70.94
N ARG A 2 64.63 -87.63 70.03
CA ARG A 2 65.04 -86.35 69.53
C ARG A 2 63.94 -85.34 69.73
N ALA A 3 64.27 -84.32 70.46
CA ALA A 3 63.33 -83.26 70.68
C ALA A 3 63.41 -82.26 69.48
N ALA A 4 62.28 -81.91 68.91
CA ALA A 4 62.17 -80.89 67.89
C ALA A 4 61.80 -79.57 68.54
N ILE A 5 62.60 -78.54 68.27
CA ILE A 5 62.39 -77.14 68.67
C ILE A 5 61.54 -76.48 67.54
N VAL A 6 60.37 -76.00 67.86
CA VAL A 6 59.55 -75.22 67.00
C VAL A 6 59.86 -73.75 67.26
N ALA A 7 60.46 -73.03 66.30
CA ALA A 7 60.64 -71.60 66.36
C ALA A 7 59.42 -70.86 65.83
N THR A 8 58.76 -70.13 66.67
CA THR A 8 57.63 -69.29 66.32
C THR A 8 58.14 -67.90 65.80
N LEU A 9 57.90 -67.58 64.54
CA LEU A 9 58.25 -66.30 63.91
C LEU A 9 57.03 -65.30 64.16
N ALA A 10 57.27 -64.38 65.05
CA ALA A 10 56.31 -63.35 65.32
C ALA A 10 56.42 -62.23 64.20
N LEU A 11 55.49 -62.15 63.31
CA LEU A 11 55.27 -61.04 62.38
C LEU A 11 54.74 -59.84 63.14
N ALA A 12 55.58 -58.82 63.31
CA ALA A 12 55.16 -57.51 63.83
C ALA A 12 54.40 -56.74 62.76
N PHE A 13 53.06 -56.66 62.92
CA PHE A 13 52.22 -55.72 62.16
C PHE A 13 52.46 -54.31 62.74
N SER A 14 53.15 -53.45 62.00
CA SER A 14 53.13 -52.03 62.28
C SER A 14 51.74 -51.44 61.92
N PRO A 15 51.00 -50.78 62.86
CA PRO A 15 49.76 -50.13 62.53
C PRO A 15 50.04 -49.10 61.44
N ALA A 16 49.31 -49.18 60.33
CA ALA A 16 49.31 -48.15 59.31
C ALA A 16 48.91 -46.81 59.98
N ALA A 17 49.68 -45.77 59.78
CA ALA A 17 49.28 -44.45 60.26
C ALA A 17 47.90 -44.09 59.71
N PRO A 18 46.98 -43.48 60.50
CA PRO A 18 45.70 -43.08 60.05
C PRO A 18 45.89 -42.15 58.85
N ALA A 19 45.16 -42.39 57.74
CA ALA A 19 45.17 -41.51 56.57
C ALA A 19 44.80 -40.09 57.05
N ALA A 20 45.63 -39.11 56.68
CA ALA A 20 45.34 -37.73 57.02
C ALA A 20 43.99 -37.34 56.43
N ALA A 21 43.12 -36.68 57.20
CA ALA A 21 41.87 -36.18 56.66
C ALA A 21 42.10 -35.10 55.62
N PRO A 22 41.31 -35.09 54.50
CA PRO A 22 41.42 -34.07 53.52
C PRO A 22 41.10 -32.69 54.16
N PRO A 23 41.73 -31.60 53.65
CA PRO A 23 41.49 -30.25 54.18
C PRO A 23 40.03 -29.81 53.93
N THR A 24 39.48 -28.93 54.77
CA THR A 24 38.20 -28.28 54.50
C THR A 24 38.47 -27.19 53.45
N VAL A 25 37.62 -27.12 52.43
CA VAL A 25 37.71 -26.08 51.35
C VAL A 25 36.35 -25.50 51.05
N THR A 26 36.28 -24.19 50.94
CA THR A 26 35.07 -23.48 50.50
C THR A 26 35.41 -22.52 49.38
N ALA A 27 34.48 -22.29 48.47
CA ALA A 27 34.60 -21.36 47.33
C ALA A 27 33.57 -20.24 47.44
N SER A 28 34.03 -19.03 47.30
CA SER A 28 33.14 -17.87 47.26
C SER A 28 33.53 -16.92 46.10
N ALA A 29 32.58 -16.10 45.69
CA ALA A 29 32.77 -15.09 44.65
C ALA A 29 32.21 -13.75 45.10
N SER A 30 32.93 -12.64 44.87
CA SER A 30 32.48 -11.27 45.19
C SER A 30 31.19 -10.91 44.51
N VAL A 31 30.94 -11.41 43.29
CA VAL A 31 29.70 -11.35 42.55
C VAL A 31 29.45 -12.67 41.85
N LYS A 32 28.19 -13.18 41.90
CA LYS A 32 27.79 -14.44 41.25
C LYS A 32 27.17 -14.25 39.89
N SER A 33 26.78 -13.01 39.53
CA SER A 33 26.24 -12.71 38.20
C SER A 33 26.36 -11.22 37.86
N GLY A 34 26.56 -10.91 36.57
CA GLY A 34 26.68 -9.55 36.07
C GLY A 34 26.83 -9.45 34.56
N ALA A 35 27.09 -8.26 34.06
CA ALA A 35 27.34 -8.01 32.65
C ALA A 35 28.74 -8.49 32.27
N ALA A 36 28.87 -9.10 31.09
CA ALA A 36 30.15 -9.44 30.48
C ALA A 36 30.82 -8.18 29.86
N PRO A 37 32.15 -8.03 29.98
CA PRO A 37 33.08 -8.84 30.75
C PRO A 37 32.87 -8.63 32.25
N LEU A 38 32.79 -9.74 33.01
CA LEU A 38 32.50 -9.72 34.45
C LEU A 38 33.75 -9.96 35.27
N ARG A 39 34.22 -8.94 35.96
CA ARG A 39 35.34 -9.02 36.92
C ARG A 39 34.85 -9.62 38.24
N VAL A 40 35.47 -10.67 38.70
CA VAL A 40 35.14 -11.42 39.93
C VAL A 40 36.39 -11.65 40.77
N VAL A 41 36.30 -11.35 42.05
CA VAL A 41 37.27 -11.81 43.05
C VAL A 41 36.75 -13.15 43.59
N LEU A 42 37.50 -14.22 43.39
CA LEU A 42 37.23 -15.55 43.89
C LEU A 42 38.10 -15.80 45.15
N THR A 43 37.49 -16.33 46.18
CA THR A 43 38.15 -16.63 47.46
C THR A 43 37.92 -18.09 47.84
N GLY A 44 39.02 -18.81 47.96
CA GLY A 44 39.15 -20.15 48.58
C GLY A 44 39.50 -19.99 50.02
N SER A 45 38.80 -20.64 50.92
CA SER A 45 39.09 -20.60 52.35
C SER A 45 38.89 -21.97 52.96
N GLY A 46 39.60 -22.16 54.13
CA GLY A 46 39.65 -23.40 54.85
C GLY A 46 41.05 -23.62 55.48
N ASP A 47 41.43 -24.85 55.74
CA ASP A 47 42.68 -25.22 56.40
C ASP A 47 43.73 -25.79 55.42
N ALA A 48 43.53 -25.67 54.09
CA ALA A 48 44.45 -25.97 53.06
C ALA A 48 45.67 -25.02 53.06
N VAL A 49 46.89 -25.53 52.73
CA VAL A 49 48.14 -24.73 52.69
C VAL A 49 48.38 -24.14 51.29
N SER A 50 47.70 -24.66 50.24
CA SER A 50 47.76 -24.11 48.87
C SER A 50 46.38 -24.23 48.21
N TYR A 51 46.09 -23.29 47.29
CA TYR A 51 44.82 -23.22 46.55
C TYR A 51 45.10 -23.06 45.06
N HIS A 52 44.57 -24.01 44.26
CA HIS A 52 44.55 -23.95 42.78
C HIS A 52 43.16 -23.78 42.26
N TRP A 53 42.96 -22.82 41.39
CA TRP A 53 41.66 -22.51 40.73
C TRP A 53 41.64 -22.99 39.31
N ASP A 54 40.61 -23.72 38.92
CA ASP A 54 40.10 -23.85 37.55
C ASP A 54 38.90 -22.89 37.43
N PHE A 55 38.99 -21.87 36.60
CA PHE A 55 37.92 -20.86 36.45
C PHE A 55 36.73 -21.37 35.65
N GLY A 56 36.85 -22.55 35.02
CA GLY A 56 35.78 -23.16 34.21
C GLY A 56 35.60 -22.57 32.84
N ASP A 57 36.51 -21.71 32.38
CA ASP A 57 36.58 -21.12 31.03
C ASP A 57 37.81 -21.60 30.26
N GLY A 58 38.55 -22.59 30.79
CA GLY A 58 39.81 -23.13 30.23
C GLY A 58 41.05 -22.43 30.75
N THR A 59 40.90 -21.50 31.69
CA THR A 59 42.04 -20.84 32.35
C THR A 59 42.10 -21.19 33.84
N SER A 60 43.25 -20.99 34.49
CA SER A 60 43.49 -21.35 35.88
C SER A 60 44.26 -20.25 36.60
N GLY A 61 44.39 -20.37 37.94
CA GLY A 61 45.14 -19.44 38.78
C GLY A 61 45.52 -20.06 40.12
N GLU A 62 46.43 -19.41 40.84
CA GLU A 62 46.94 -19.87 42.12
C GLU A 62 46.68 -18.84 43.22
N GLY A 63 46.39 -19.31 44.43
CA GLY A 63 46.24 -18.49 45.62
C GLY A 63 44.86 -18.55 46.26
N ALA A 64 44.82 -18.21 47.54
CA ALA A 64 43.56 -18.17 48.32
C ALA A 64 42.58 -17.11 47.82
N VAL A 65 43.11 -16.01 47.25
CA VAL A 65 42.30 -14.93 46.67
C VAL A 65 42.81 -14.61 45.28
N VAL A 66 41.98 -14.75 44.25
CA VAL A 66 42.34 -14.50 42.84
C VAL A 66 41.30 -13.59 42.19
N GLU A 67 41.76 -12.74 41.28
CA GLU A 67 40.88 -11.94 40.43
C GLU A 67 40.79 -12.56 39.04
N HIS A 68 39.59 -12.71 38.50
CA HIS A 68 39.40 -13.21 37.13
C HIS A 68 38.32 -12.43 36.40
N VAL A 69 38.46 -12.35 35.05
CA VAL A 69 37.49 -11.63 34.18
C VAL A 69 36.85 -12.64 33.23
N TYR A 70 35.55 -12.89 33.48
CA TYR A 70 34.76 -13.82 32.68
C TYR A 70 34.21 -13.13 31.41
N GLY A 71 34.40 -13.75 30.26
CA GLY A 71 33.61 -13.50 29.06
C GLY A 71 32.15 -13.91 29.26
N ALA A 72 31.30 -13.81 28.18
CA ALA A 72 29.90 -14.20 28.29
C ALA A 72 29.76 -15.71 28.42
N GLY A 73 29.13 -16.20 29.49
CA GLY A 73 28.98 -17.61 29.74
C GLY A 73 28.43 -17.96 31.14
N ALA A 74 28.28 -19.25 31.37
CA ALA A 74 28.02 -19.82 32.68
C ALA A 74 29.20 -20.70 33.08
N PHE A 75 29.84 -20.33 34.16
CA PHE A 75 31.10 -20.95 34.60
C PHE A 75 30.92 -21.57 35.98
N ALA A 76 31.63 -22.68 36.22
CA ALA A 76 31.77 -23.31 37.51
C ALA A 76 33.23 -23.18 37.93
N ALA A 77 33.57 -22.10 38.63
CA ALA A 77 34.91 -21.93 39.19
C ALA A 77 35.11 -22.95 40.29
N ARG A 78 36.17 -23.74 40.21
CA ARG A 78 36.56 -24.77 41.17
C ARG A 78 37.88 -24.40 41.81
N VAL A 79 37.93 -24.53 43.13
CA VAL A 79 39.16 -24.39 43.88
C VAL A 79 39.51 -25.75 44.47
N THR A 80 40.72 -26.20 44.27
CA THR A 80 41.30 -27.36 44.91
C THR A 80 42.30 -26.87 45.97
N GLY A 81 42.02 -27.16 47.23
CA GLY A 81 42.92 -26.89 48.34
C GLY A 81 43.68 -28.14 48.69
N THR A 82 44.97 -28.01 48.91
CA THR A 82 45.87 -29.13 49.23
C THR A 82 46.47 -28.93 50.63
N SER A 83 46.44 -29.97 51.47
CA SER A 83 47.00 -29.99 52.81
C SER A 83 48.56 -30.13 52.75
N SER A 84 49.24 -29.94 53.88
CA SER A 84 50.67 -30.18 54.03
C SER A 84 51.05 -31.66 53.81
N THR A 85 50.10 -32.57 53.90
CA THR A 85 50.29 -34.02 53.68
C THR A 85 49.96 -34.46 52.26
N GLY A 86 49.51 -33.52 51.37
CA GLY A 86 49.20 -33.78 49.97
C GLY A 86 47.75 -34.22 49.71
N GLU A 87 46.91 -34.31 50.76
CA GLU A 87 45.46 -34.54 50.58
C GLU A 87 44.79 -33.32 49.99
N ALA A 88 43.83 -33.55 49.08
CA ALA A 88 43.16 -32.46 48.36
C ALA A 88 41.64 -32.57 48.47
N GLU A 89 40.97 -31.40 48.61
CA GLU A 89 39.51 -31.23 48.58
C GLU A 89 39.16 -30.12 47.58
N THR A 90 37.96 -30.24 46.99
CA THR A 90 37.52 -29.31 45.94
C THR A 90 36.15 -28.70 46.30
N ALA A 91 36.08 -27.37 46.19
CA ALA A 91 34.83 -26.64 46.28
C ALA A 91 34.56 -25.87 44.97
N ALA A 92 33.29 -25.53 44.71
CA ALA A 92 32.91 -24.80 43.51
C ALA A 92 31.92 -23.65 43.77
N VAL A 93 32.08 -22.62 42.98
CA VAL A 93 31.11 -21.50 42.94
C VAL A 93 30.68 -21.22 41.51
N ARG A 94 29.39 -20.99 41.29
CA ARG A 94 28.86 -20.69 39.97
C ARG A 94 28.90 -19.19 39.68
N VAL A 95 29.40 -18.82 38.50
CA VAL A 95 29.44 -17.46 37.98
C VAL A 95 28.67 -17.37 36.67
N LEU A 96 27.76 -16.39 36.55
CA LEU A 96 26.98 -16.11 35.33
C LEU A 96 27.38 -14.74 34.77
N SER A 97 28.04 -14.72 33.63
CA SER A 97 28.44 -13.49 32.94
C SER A 97 27.56 -13.28 31.70
N PHE A 98 26.71 -12.26 31.70
CA PHE A 98 25.65 -12.08 30.72
C PHE A 98 26.05 -11.13 29.57
N ALA A 99 25.79 -11.56 28.33
CA ALA A 99 25.80 -10.70 27.17
C ALA A 99 24.45 -10.75 26.46
N LEU A 100 24.09 -9.63 25.80
CA LEU A 100 22.87 -9.47 25.03
C LEU A 100 23.19 -9.14 23.57
N ALA A 101 22.48 -9.76 22.64
CA ALA A 101 22.43 -9.35 21.24
C ALA A 101 21.00 -8.95 20.88
N LEU A 102 20.84 -7.89 20.07
CA LEU A 102 19.57 -7.38 19.59
C LEU A 102 19.58 -7.28 18.06
N LYS A 103 18.45 -7.67 17.41
CA LYS A 103 18.19 -7.50 15.98
C LYS A 103 16.84 -6.84 15.79
N GLY A 104 16.70 -6.02 14.76
CA GLY A 104 15.47 -5.34 14.41
C GLY A 104 15.60 -4.64 13.05
N ARG A 105 14.46 -4.23 12.47
CA ARG A 105 14.45 -3.46 11.21
C ARG A 105 14.79 -2.01 11.49
N GLY A 106 15.65 -1.40 10.65
CA GLY A 106 16.03 0.02 10.76
C GLY A 106 14.95 1.01 10.27
N VAL A 107 13.85 0.54 9.67
CA VAL A 107 12.74 1.38 9.20
C VAL A 107 11.41 0.73 9.49
N VAL A 108 10.46 1.52 10.03
CA VAL A 108 9.10 1.09 10.35
C VAL A 108 8.08 2.18 9.97
N GLY A 109 6.86 1.82 9.58
CA GLY A 109 5.78 2.77 9.36
C GLY A 109 5.30 3.41 10.68
N TYR A 110 4.88 4.66 10.64
CA TYR A 110 4.35 5.39 11.80
C TYR A 110 3.22 4.62 12.48
N GLY A 111 3.38 4.35 13.78
CA GLY A 111 2.40 3.62 14.58
C GLY A 111 2.34 2.12 14.35
N GLN A 112 3.14 1.59 13.43
CA GLN A 112 3.23 0.14 13.23
C GLN A 112 4.07 -0.51 14.33
N HIS A 113 3.80 -1.79 14.60
CA HIS A 113 4.58 -2.60 15.52
C HIS A 113 5.90 -3.01 14.88
N LEU A 114 7.00 -2.70 15.57
CA LEU A 114 8.32 -3.19 15.26
C LEU A 114 8.66 -4.34 16.20
N ARG A 115 9.07 -5.46 15.63
CA ARG A 115 9.51 -6.65 16.35
C ARG A 115 11.02 -6.63 16.47
N PHE A 116 11.52 -6.66 17.70
CA PHE A 116 12.91 -6.88 18.03
C PHE A 116 13.09 -8.33 18.46
N THR A 117 14.12 -8.98 17.98
CA THR A 117 14.53 -10.31 18.40
C THR A 117 15.94 -10.24 18.98
N GLY A 118 16.26 -11.15 19.88
CA GLY A 118 17.58 -11.13 20.48
C GLY A 118 17.92 -12.43 21.20
N ARG A 119 19.10 -12.45 21.79
CA ARG A 119 19.59 -13.60 22.56
C ARG A 119 20.35 -13.15 23.79
N LEU A 120 20.06 -13.80 24.90
CA LEU A 120 20.82 -13.72 26.15
C LEU A 120 21.80 -14.90 26.21
N VAL A 121 23.05 -14.62 26.54
CA VAL A 121 24.10 -15.62 26.80
C VAL A 121 24.62 -15.36 28.21
N PRO A 122 24.71 -16.38 29.07
CA PRO A 122 24.25 -17.76 28.91
C PRO A 122 22.74 -17.86 28.79
N ALA A 123 22.26 -18.93 28.13
CA ALA A 123 20.84 -19.18 27.93
C ALA A 123 20.17 -19.53 29.26
N VAL A 124 19.26 -18.68 29.71
CA VAL A 124 18.43 -18.90 30.90
C VAL A 124 17.00 -18.58 30.54
N ARG A 125 16.08 -19.51 30.81
CA ARG A 125 14.64 -19.33 30.56
C ARG A 125 14.01 -18.38 31.56
N GLY A 126 13.03 -17.57 31.10
CA GLY A 126 12.18 -16.75 31.97
C GLY A 126 12.85 -15.48 32.49
N MET A 127 13.99 -15.09 31.91
CA MET A 127 14.62 -13.80 32.24
C MET A 127 13.90 -12.64 31.58
N ARG A 128 13.60 -11.61 32.36
CA ARG A 128 12.89 -10.41 31.89
C ARG A 128 13.86 -9.44 31.22
N ILE A 129 13.83 -9.36 29.91
CA ILE A 129 14.61 -8.40 29.11
C ILE A 129 13.80 -7.12 28.95
N ALA A 130 14.40 -5.97 29.23
CA ALA A 130 13.77 -4.68 29.05
C ALA A 130 14.39 -3.96 27.83
N LEU A 131 13.53 -3.38 26.97
CA LEU A 131 13.93 -2.57 25.82
C LEU A 131 13.83 -1.09 26.20
N PHE A 132 14.87 -0.34 25.97
CA PHE A 132 14.95 1.09 26.27
C PHE A 132 15.21 1.90 24.98
N THR A 133 14.72 3.13 24.98
CA THR A 133 15.08 4.17 24.02
C THR A 133 16.33 4.92 24.46
N ALA A 134 16.97 5.67 23.57
CA ALA A 134 18.21 6.39 23.86
C ALA A 134 18.08 7.41 25.00
N ASP A 135 16.87 7.97 25.20
CA ASP A 135 16.56 8.88 26.30
C ASP A 135 16.33 8.16 27.66
N GLY A 136 16.62 6.87 27.71
CA GLY A 136 16.51 6.07 28.94
C GLY A 136 15.10 5.63 29.31
N ARG A 137 14.09 5.91 28.49
CA ARG A 137 12.71 5.47 28.74
C ARG A 137 12.54 4.00 28.36
N ARG A 138 11.86 3.23 29.21
CA ARG A 138 11.53 1.84 28.91
C ARG A 138 10.41 1.78 27.87
N ALA A 139 10.73 1.24 26.69
CA ALA A 139 9.78 1.08 25.57
C ALA A 139 8.89 -0.15 25.76
N ALA A 140 9.48 -1.29 26.15
CA ALA A 140 8.77 -2.57 26.33
C ALA A 140 9.60 -3.57 27.10
N ARG A 141 9.08 -4.78 27.28
CA ARG A 141 9.75 -5.94 27.89
C ARG A 141 9.35 -7.24 27.23
N GLY A 142 10.21 -8.23 27.32
CA GLY A 142 9.98 -9.60 26.88
C GLY A 142 10.65 -10.61 27.80
N TRP A 143 10.49 -11.88 27.53
CA TRP A 143 11.01 -12.97 28.33
C TRP A 143 11.85 -13.90 27.48
N THR A 144 12.93 -14.45 28.07
CA THR A 144 13.78 -15.41 27.35
C THR A 144 13.14 -16.81 27.31
N ALA A 145 13.29 -17.47 26.17
CA ALA A 145 13.01 -18.90 25.99
C ALA A 145 14.15 -19.76 26.58
N ARG A 146 14.03 -21.09 26.54
CA ARG A 146 15.04 -22.04 27.06
C ARG A 146 16.41 -21.87 26.40
N ASN A 147 16.45 -21.51 25.11
CA ASN A 147 17.67 -21.28 24.35
C ASN A 147 18.22 -19.85 24.49
N GLY A 148 17.68 -19.05 25.40
CA GLY A 148 18.06 -17.65 25.61
C GLY A 148 17.52 -16.66 24.59
N SER A 149 16.78 -17.10 23.55
CA SER A 149 16.15 -16.17 22.60
C SER A 149 15.00 -15.40 23.24
N PHE A 150 14.76 -14.18 22.78
CA PHE A 150 13.62 -13.35 23.19
C PHE A 150 13.06 -12.55 22.02
N GLU A 151 11.81 -12.14 22.16
CA GLU A 151 11.12 -11.27 21.22
C GLU A 151 10.39 -10.16 21.96
N ILE A 152 10.47 -8.91 21.43
CA ILE A 152 9.83 -7.74 22.02
C ILE A 152 9.17 -6.91 20.91
N GLY A 153 7.84 -6.76 20.98
CA GLY A 153 7.07 -5.91 20.07
C GLY A 153 6.85 -4.52 20.65
N VAL A 154 7.05 -3.48 19.82
CA VAL A 154 6.85 -2.07 20.23
C VAL A 154 6.09 -1.30 19.16
N PRO A 155 5.01 -0.58 19.48
CA PRO A 155 4.41 0.36 18.56
C PRO A 155 5.31 1.61 18.42
N VAL A 156 5.83 1.85 17.22
CA VAL A 156 6.82 2.93 17.00
C VAL A 156 6.14 4.15 16.41
N LYS A 157 6.08 5.24 17.16
CA LYS A 157 5.57 6.55 16.74
C LYS A 157 6.66 7.59 16.53
N HIS A 158 7.82 7.40 17.14
CA HIS A 158 8.96 8.31 17.08
C HIS A 158 10.21 7.57 16.63
N PRO A 159 11.07 8.21 15.82
CA PRO A 159 12.38 7.68 15.51
C PRO A 159 13.25 7.63 16.76
N GLY A 160 14.23 6.77 16.78
CA GLY A 160 15.13 6.67 17.93
C GLY A 160 15.99 5.41 17.88
N THR A 161 16.89 5.34 18.87
CA THR A 161 17.75 4.17 19.06
C THR A 161 17.18 3.31 20.18
N TYR A 162 17.14 2.01 19.96
CA TYR A 162 16.64 1.00 20.89
C TYR A 162 17.77 0.10 21.35
N GLN A 163 17.79 -0.25 22.63
CA GLN A 163 18.79 -1.12 23.24
C GLN A 163 18.14 -2.00 24.31
N ALA A 164 18.45 -3.29 24.29
CA ALA A 164 18.00 -4.23 25.30
C ALA A 164 18.93 -4.21 26.53
N ARG A 165 18.37 -4.40 27.73
CA ARG A 165 19.10 -4.41 29.02
C ARG A 165 18.65 -5.57 29.88
N PHE A 166 19.65 -6.19 30.58
CA PHE A 166 19.43 -7.22 31.56
C PHE A 166 20.61 -7.30 32.52
N GLY A 167 20.39 -7.20 33.85
CA GLY A 167 21.42 -7.41 34.85
C GLY A 167 22.70 -6.59 34.64
N GLY A 168 22.60 -5.33 34.19
CA GLY A 168 23.72 -4.49 33.82
C GLY A 168 24.25 -4.70 32.38
N ALA A 169 23.96 -5.84 31.76
CA ALA A 169 24.36 -6.10 30.37
C ALA A 169 23.52 -5.29 29.38
N LEU A 170 24.19 -4.74 28.37
CA LEU A 170 23.60 -3.95 27.29
C LEU A 170 23.77 -4.68 25.96
N SER A 171 22.75 -4.66 25.10
CA SER A 171 22.88 -5.12 23.72
C SER A 171 23.58 -4.10 22.83
N ASN A 172 23.86 -4.48 21.58
CA ASN A 172 24.07 -3.51 20.51
C ASN A 172 22.83 -2.61 20.37
N ALA A 173 23.03 -1.37 19.92
CA ALA A 173 21.99 -0.41 19.69
C ALA A 173 21.42 -0.55 18.27
N ILE A 174 20.10 -0.42 18.09
CA ILE A 174 19.40 -0.44 16.82
C ILE A 174 18.78 0.94 16.55
N ALA A 175 19.30 1.64 15.56
CA ALA A 175 18.69 2.89 15.09
C ALA A 175 17.47 2.61 14.23
N VAL A 176 16.33 3.21 14.58
CA VAL A 176 15.05 3.04 13.90
C VAL A 176 14.58 4.38 13.35
N ARG A 177 14.42 4.44 12.03
CA ARG A 177 13.77 5.55 11.33
C ARG A 177 12.28 5.25 11.16
N VAL A 178 11.46 6.29 11.23
CA VAL A 178 10.02 6.18 11.01
C VAL A 178 9.66 6.64 9.60
N ARG A 179 8.94 5.81 8.84
CA ARG A 179 8.28 6.26 7.61
C ARG A 179 6.98 6.94 8.00
N PRO A 180 6.84 8.26 7.79
CA PRO A 180 5.67 9.01 8.20
C PRO A 180 4.43 8.54 7.45
N SER A 181 3.25 8.63 8.08
CA SER A 181 1.97 8.40 7.41
C SER A 181 1.58 9.67 6.66
N LEU A 182 1.45 9.57 5.33
CA LEU A 182 1.05 10.65 4.44
C LEU A 182 -0.38 10.40 3.96
N SER A 183 -1.25 11.39 4.07
CA SER A 183 -2.63 11.32 3.60
C SER A 183 -3.07 12.62 2.93
N ALA A 184 -4.00 12.49 1.99
CA ALA A 184 -4.60 13.60 1.26
C ALA A 184 -6.11 13.41 1.12
N GLY A 185 -6.84 14.51 1.19
CA GLY A 185 -8.29 14.54 0.97
C GLY A 185 -8.68 15.81 0.23
N PHE A 186 -9.92 15.85 -0.28
CA PHE A 186 -10.42 17.01 -1.00
C PHE A 186 -11.57 17.66 -0.22
N VAL A 187 -11.54 18.98 -0.15
CA VAL A 187 -12.61 19.82 0.40
C VAL A 187 -13.24 20.59 -0.77
N GLY A 188 -14.49 20.34 -1.03
CA GLY A 188 -15.26 20.84 -2.18
C GLY A 188 -15.66 19.75 -3.16
N SER A 189 -16.72 20.02 -3.94
CA SER A 189 -17.38 19.04 -4.82
C SER A 189 -16.55 18.68 -6.07
N GLY A 190 -15.62 19.53 -6.49
CA GLY A 190 -14.96 19.43 -7.79
C GLY A 190 -15.83 19.90 -8.95
N VAL A 191 -16.85 20.71 -8.70
CA VAL A 191 -17.65 21.37 -9.73
C VAL A 191 -16.93 22.63 -10.18
N VAL A 192 -16.94 22.90 -11.48
CA VAL A 192 -16.36 24.11 -12.08
C VAL A 192 -16.86 25.37 -11.40
N ARG A 193 -15.95 26.32 -11.15
CA ARG A 193 -16.19 27.60 -10.45
C ARG A 193 -16.60 27.48 -8.98
N ARG A 194 -16.58 26.26 -8.38
CA ARG A 194 -16.76 26.08 -6.94
C ARG A 194 -15.40 25.92 -6.27
N PRO A 195 -15.21 26.46 -5.07
CA PRO A 195 -13.94 26.32 -4.34
C PRO A 195 -13.55 24.84 -4.18
N LEU A 196 -12.30 24.54 -4.50
CA LEU A 196 -11.71 23.21 -4.34
C LEU A 196 -10.38 23.35 -3.63
N ARG A 197 -10.19 22.58 -2.56
CA ARG A 197 -8.94 22.55 -1.79
C ARG A 197 -8.46 21.12 -1.63
N LEU A 198 -7.15 20.95 -1.69
CA LEU A 198 -6.45 19.73 -1.30
C LEU A 198 -6.02 19.88 0.16
N ALA A 199 -6.53 19.04 1.03
CA ALA A 199 -6.10 18.94 2.42
C ALA A 199 -5.02 17.86 2.52
N VAL A 200 -3.85 18.19 3.07
CA VAL A 200 -2.72 17.26 3.23
C VAL A 200 -2.39 17.07 4.70
N ARG A 201 -2.03 15.84 5.10
CA ARG A 201 -1.67 15.53 6.47
C ARG A 201 -0.49 14.58 6.52
N LEU A 202 0.45 14.87 7.40
CA LEU A 202 1.63 14.06 7.71
C LEU A 202 1.62 13.71 9.20
N ARG A 203 1.92 12.46 9.53
CA ARG A 203 2.08 12.01 10.91
C ARG A 203 3.37 11.20 11.08
N PRO A 204 4.26 11.61 11.99
CA PRO A 204 4.18 12.83 12.79
C PRO A 204 4.45 14.07 11.93
N ALA A 205 3.94 15.24 12.35
CA ALA A 205 4.16 16.50 11.64
C ALA A 205 5.64 16.90 11.61
N ALA A 206 6.39 16.52 12.64
CA ALA A 206 7.83 16.74 12.76
C ALA A 206 8.68 16.03 11.68
N ALA A 207 8.07 15.16 10.85
CA ALA A 207 8.77 14.52 9.73
C ALA A 207 9.13 15.48 8.58
N GLY A 208 8.78 16.77 8.69
CA GLY A 208 9.14 17.82 7.75
C GLY A 208 7.99 18.28 6.86
N PRO A 209 8.27 19.07 5.84
CA PRO A 209 7.27 19.53 4.88
C PRO A 209 6.83 18.41 3.95
N ILE A 210 5.63 18.60 3.37
CA ILE A 210 5.09 17.77 2.31
C ILE A 210 5.32 18.48 0.98
N HIS A 211 6.13 17.91 0.11
CA HIS A 211 6.26 18.40 -1.26
C HIS A 211 5.04 17.96 -2.07
N VAL A 212 4.31 18.91 -2.64
CA VAL A 212 3.09 18.68 -3.43
C VAL A 212 3.33 19.14 -4.87
N GLN A 213 3.06 18.26 -5.82
CA GLN A 213 3.04 18.58 -7.24
C GLN A 213 1.66 18.27 -7.82
N VAL A 214 1.06 19.24 -8.49
CA VAL A 214 -0.22 19.11 -9.20
C VAL A 214 0.03 19.26 -10.69
N ARG A 215 -0.36 18.24 -11.46
CA ARG A 215 -0.24 18.23 -12.92
C ARG A 215 -1.60 18.09 -13.59
N GLN A 216 -1.74 18.74 -14.74
CA GLN A 216 -2.89 18.64 -15.64
C GLN A 216 -2.39 18.42 -17.07
N HIS A 217 -2.85 17.36 -17.76
CA HIS A 217 -2.39 17.00 -19.11
C HIS A 217 -0.86 16.91 -19.25
N GLY A 218 -0.17 16.47 -18.19
CA GLY A 218 1.29 16.41 -18.14
C GLY A 218 1.97 17.71 -17.71
N GLY A 219 1.34 18.87 -17.89
CA GLY A 219 1.86 20.18 -17.46
C GLY A 219 1.78 20.38 -15.96
N LEU A 220 2.79 21.05 -15.37
CA LEU A 220 2.81 21.43 -13.96
C LEU A 220 1.90 22.63 -13.73
N VAL A 221 0.91 22.49 -12.83
CA VAL A 221 -0.05 23.54 -12.45
C VAL A 221 0.34 24.21 -11.14
N LEU A 222 0.89 23.41 -10.21
CA LEU A 222 1.30 23.88 -8.90
C LEU A 222 2.41 22.97 -8.35
N SER A 223 3.42 23.56 -7.73
CA SER A 223 4.44 22.84 -6.96
C SER A 223 4.82 23.68 -5.74
N GLY A 224 5.06 23.01 -4.61
CA GLY A 224 5.49 23.70 -3.39
C GLY A 224 5.53 22.77 -2.19
N ASP A 225 6.11 23.29 -1.10
CA ASP A 225 6.26 22.61 0.17
C ASP A 225 5.23 23.15 1.18
N TYR A 226 4.54 22.24 1.85
CA TYR A 226 3.43 22.56 2.73
C TYR A 226 3.54 21.86 4.07
N ALA A 227 3.15 22.54 5.14
CA ALA A 227 3.04 21.95 6.46
C ALA A 227 1.88 20.93 6.54
N SER A 228 1.97 20.00 7.48
CA SER A 228 0.87 19.10 7.81
C SER A 228 -0.37 19.90 8.25
N GLY A 229 -1.52 19.59 7.68
CA GLY A 229 -2.78 20.29 7.90
C GLY A 229 -3.09 21.38 6.88
N ALA A 230 -2.19 21.68 5.95
CA ALA A 230 -2.41 22.68 4.91
C ALA A 230 -3.63 22.35 4.03
N ARG A 231 -4.33 23.41 3.58
CA ARG A 231 -5.46 23.38 2.66
C ARG A 231 -5.12 24.17 1.40
N ILE A 232 -4.58 23.49 0.41
CA ILE A 232 -4.05 24.07 -0.82
C ILE A 232 -5.22 24.31 -1.79
N ARG A 233 -5.37 25.54 -2.28
CA ARG A 233 -6.39 25.88 -3.28
C ARG A 233 -5.99 25.28 -4.63
N LEU A 234 -6.90 24.51 -5.23
CA LEU A 234 -6.74 24.01 -6.60
C LEU A 234 -7.54 24.91 -7.57
N PRO A 235 -7.03 25.15 -8.78
CA PRO A 235 -7.80 25.84 -9.82
C PRO A 235 -9.10 25.08 -10.12
N SER A 236 -10.22 25.78 -10.26
CA SER A 236 -11.52 25.17 -10.55
C SER A 236 -12.34 25.99 -11.56
N GLY A 237 -11.70 26.88 -12.31
CA GLY A 237 -12.35 27.74 -13.29
C GLY A 237 -12.89 27.01 -14.53
N HIS A 238 -12.33 25.85 -14.83
CA HIS A 238 -12.67 25.03 -16.01
C HIS A 238 -12.56 23.53 -15.67
N VAL A 239 -12.98 22.68 -16.58
CA VAL A 239 -12.84 21.20 -16.45
C VAL A 239 -11.36 20.84 -16.40
N ALA A 240 -11.00 20.00 -15.45
CA ALA A 240 -9.63 19.58 -15.24
C ALA A 240 -9.54 18.16 -14.68
N ASP A 241 -8.46 17.47 -15.02
CA ASP A 241 -8.07 16.18 -14.44
C ASP A 241 -6.71 16.36 -13.77
N TYR A 242 -6.72 16.54 -12.46
CA TYR A 242 -5.52 16.76 -11.68
C TYR A 242 -4.92 15.43 -11.23
N ARG A 243 -3.66 15.21 -11.60
CA ARG A 243 -2.77 14.19 -11.01
C ARG A 243 -1.90 14.87 -9.97
N ILE A 244 -1.98 14.40 -8.74
CA ILE A 244 -1.35 15.05 -7.60
C ILE A 244 -0.40 14.06 -6.96
N ALA A 245 0.87 14.42 -6.90
CA ALA A 245 1.91 13.67 -6.20
C ALA A 245 2.29 14.40 -4.91
N LEU A 246 2.32 13.67 -3.82
CA LEU A 246 2.81 14.14 -2.53
C LEU A 246 4.04 13.31 -2.16
N SER A 247 5.06 13.96 -1.62
CA SER A 247 6.26 13.27 -1.15
C SER A 247 6.87 13.96 0.08
N THR A 248 7.62 13.18 0.85
CA THR A 248 8.50 13.68 1.91
C THR A 248 9.93 13.25 1.62
N THR A 249 10.90 14.04 2.03
CA THR A 249 12.32 13.70 1.90
C THR A 249 12.77 12.74 2.98
N ALA A 250 13.80 11.94 2.70
CA ALA A 250 14.47 11.13 3.71
C ALA A 250 15.44 11.99 4.51
N GLY A 251 15.53 11.69 5.82
CA GLY A 251 16.51 12.28 6.73
C GLY A 251 17.04 11.24 7.71
N GLN A 252 17.82 11.67 8.68
CA GLN A 252 18.36 10.77 9.71
C GLN A 252 17.27 10.08 10.52
N ALA A 253 16.22 10.83 10.88
CA ALA A 253 15.13 10.38 11.75
C ALA A 253 13.95 9.75 10.98
N TYR A 254 13.65 10.25 9.78
CA TYR A 254 12.48 9.85 9.01
C TYR A 254 12.86 9.30 7.65
N ALA A 255 12.17 8.23 7.23
CA ALA A 255 12.29 7.70 5.89
C ALA A 255 11.35 8.45 4.93
N ALA A 256 11.71 8.53 3.63
CA ALA A 256 10.84 9.11 2.62
C ALA A 256 9.50 8.36 2.49
N ASN A 257 8.45 9.09 2.14
CA ASN A 257 7.16 8.53 1.74
C ASN A 257 6.60 9.23 0.51
N ARG A 258 5.72 8.55 -0.23
CA ARG A 258 5.06 9.08 -1.43
C ARG A 258 3.60 8.66 -1.45
N LEU A 259 2.74 9.54 -1.97
CA LEU A 259 1.33 9.31 -2.17
C LEU A 259 0.90 9.97 -3.48
N ALA A 260 0.13 9.26 -4.30
CA ALA A 260 -0.48 9.83 -5.50
C ALA A 260 -2.01 9.83 -5.35
N VAL A 261 -2.65 10.95 -5.69
CA VAL A 261 -4.10 11.08 -5.71
C VAL A 261 -4.54 11.79 -6.99
N ARG A 262 -5.79 11.58 -7.41
CA ARG A 262 -6.39 12.18 -8.59
C ARG A 262 -7.67 12.93 -8.22
N LYS A 263 -7.90 14.07 -8.84
CA LYS A 263 -9.13 14.84 -8.68
C LYS A 263 -9.59 15.40 -10.02
N ILE A 264 -10.87 15.17 -10.34
CA ILE A 264 -11.52 15.74 -11.52
C ILE A 264 -12.36 16.92 -11.09
N VAL A 265 -12.23 18.00 -11.85
CA VAL A 265 -13.12 19.17 -11.85
C VAL A 265 -14.03 19.05 -13.05
N PHE A 266 -15.32 19.09 -12.84
CA PHE A 266 -16.33 18.86 -13.86
C PHE A 266 -17.47 19.86 -13.72
N TYR A 267 -18.30 19.99 -14.78
CA TYR A 267 -19.54 20.78 -14.71
C TYR A 267 -20.62 20.08 -13.87
N PRO A 268 -21.64 20.81 -13.40
CA PRO A 268 -22.72 20.24 -12.59
C PRO A 268 -23.55 19.21 -13.38
N ARG A 269 -24.44 18.51 -12.69
CA ARG A 269 -25.49 17.70 -13.34
C ARG A 269 -26.34 18.56 -14.25
N LEU A 270 -26.62 18.04 -15.45
CA LEU A 270 -27.50 18.68 -16.43
C LEU A 270 -28.52 17.67 -16.93
N GLN A 271 -29.74 18.18 -17.20
CA GLN A 271 -30.86 17.45 -17.76
C GLN A 271 -31.78 18.41 -18.53
N VAL A 272 -32.82 17.90 -19.19
CA VAL A 272 -33.79 18.72 -19.88
C VAL A 272 -34.31 19.82 -18.95
N GLY A 273 -34.31 21.07 -19.45
CA GLY A 273 -34.63 22.29 -18.71
C GLY A 273 -33.43 22.95 -18.02
N SER A 274 -32.24 22.30 -17.96
CA SER A 274 -31.03 22.97 -17.49
C SER A 274 -30.58 24.03 -18.49
N SER A 275 -30.00 25.14 -17.99
CA SER A 275 -29.55 26.24 -18.83
C SER A 275 -28.25 26.87 -18.29
N GLY A 276 -27.63 27.73 -19.08
CA GLY A 276 -26.47 28.54 -18.72
C GLY A 276 -25.12 28.00 -19.23
N PRO A 277 -23.99 28.53 -18.71
CA PRO A 277 -22.65 28.26 -19.27
C PRO A 277 -22.25 26.78 -19.30
N SER A 278 -22.79 25.96 -18.41
CA SER A 278 -22.50 24.53 -18.37
C SER A 278 -23.21 23.76 -19.50
N ALA A 279 -24.44 24.16 -19.84
CA ALA A 279 -25.17 23.60 -20.98
C ALA A 279 -24.49 24.01 -22.31
N LEU A 280 -24.09 25.29 -22.45
CA LEU A 280 -23.32 25.74 -23.60
C LEU A 280 -22.01 24.96 -23.78
N ALA A 281 -21.26 24.75 -22.70
CA ALA A 281 -20.03 23.98 -22.74
C ALA A 281 -20.25 22.51 -23.14
N LEU A 282 -21.35 21.91 -22.69
CA LEU A 282 -21.78 20.57 -23.10
C LEU A 282 -22.08 20.54 -24.61
N ASN A 283 -22.97 21.42 -25.08
CA ASN A 283 -23.40 21.49 -26.47
C ASN A 283 -22.20 21.71 -27.43
N GLN A 284 -21.27 22.61 -27.06
CA GLN A 284 -20.01 22.81 -27.79
C GLN A 284 -19.14 21.56 -27.82
N ALA A 285 -19.03 20.83 -26.71
CA ALA A 285 -18.19 19.63 -26.63
C ALA A 285 -18.79 18.48 -27.47
N LEU A 286 -20.10 18.27 -27.41
CA LEU A 286 -20.79 17.25 -28.20
C LEU A 286 -20.70 17.56 -29.71
N SER A 287 -20.91 18.81 -30.10
CA SER A 287 -20.78 19.27 -31.49
C SER A 287 -19.34 19.05 -32.04
N ARG A 288 -18.30 19.32 -31.24
CA ARG A 288 -16.91 19.03 -31.63
C ARG A 288 -16.66 17.55 -31.89
N LEU A 289 -17.36 16.67 -31.19
CA LEU A 289 -17.31 15.21 -31.40
C LEU A 289 -18.19 14.73 -32.55
N ARG A 290 -18.79 15.67 -33.35
CA ARG A 290 -19.71 15.38 -34.44
C ARG A 290 -21.03 14.76 -34.00
N ILE A 291 -21.37 14.82 -32.73
CA ILE A 291 -22.68 14.38 -32.26
C ILE A 291 -23.69 15.44 -32.61
N ALA A 292 -24.77 15.01 -33.26
CA ALA A 292 -25.83 15.88 -33.72
C ALA A 292 -26.48 16.63 -32.58
N ILE A 293 -26.62 17.93 -32.75
CA ILE A 293 -27.27 18.85 -31.81
C ILE A 293 -28.09 19.84 -32.64
N GLY A 294 -29.24 20.27 -32.17
CA GLY A 294 -30.11 21.22 -32.87
C GLY A 294 -29.48 22.61 -32.87
N ALA A 295 -29.22 23.17 -31.71
CA ALA A 295 -28.52 24.42 -31.54
C ALA A 295 -27.37 24.33 -30.56
N VAL A 296 -26.24 25.01 -30.85
CA VAL A 296 -25.10 25.12 -29.92
C VAL A 296 -25.32 26.37 -29.06
N ASP A 297 -26.27 26.29 -28.16
CA ASP A 297 -26.65 27.37 -27.26
C ASP A 297 -26.47 27.01 -25.78
N SER A 298 -26.98 27.82 -24.89
CA SER A 298 -26.91 27.61 -23.44
C SER A 298 -28.09 26.83 -22.85
N SER A 299 -28.88 26.13 -23.67
CA SER A 299 -30.06 25.37 -23.26
C SER A 299 -29.78 23.86 -23.33
N PHE A 300 -30.38 23.09 -22.42
CA PHE A 300 -30.45 21.64 -22.50
C PHE A 300 -31.87 21.25 -22.92
N GLY A 301 -32.12 21.23 -24.23
CA GLY A 301 -33.35 20.83 -24.84
C GLY A 301 -33.50 19.31 -25.04
N LEU A 302 -34.50 18.89 -25.79
CA LEU A 302 -34.68 17.50 -26.19
C LEU A 302 -33.62 17.06 -27.20
N ASP A 303 -33.18 17.96 -28.06
CA ASP A 303 -32.03 17.76 -28.98
C ASP A 303 -30.71 17.52 -28.23
N THR A 304 -30.45 18.29 -27.19
CA THR A 304 -29.31 18.06 -26.29
C THR A 304 -29.43 16.73 -25.55
N ARG A 305 -30.63 16.36 -25.10
CA ARG A 305 -30.88 15.03 -24.50
C ARG A 305 -30.51 13.91 -25.47
N ASP A 306 -30.98 14.00 -26.71
CA ASP A 306 -30.73 13.02 -27.76
C ASP A 306 -29.24 12.92 -28.09
N ALA A 307 -28.53 14.04 -28.12
CA ALA A 307 -27.06 14.09 -28.24
C ALA A 307 -26.34 13.44 -27.06
N VAL A 308 -26.82 13.68 -25.83
CA VAL A 308 -26.29 13.05 -24.63
C VAL A 308 -26.49 11.53 -24.68
N VAL A 309 -27.67 11.05 -25.13
CA VAL A 309 -27.95 9.63 -25.31
C VAL A 309 -27.02 9.02 -26.37
N ALA A 310 -26.77 9.68 -27.50
CA ALA A 310 -25.82 9.21 -28.50
C ALA A 310 -24.41 9.04 -27.90
N PHE A 311 -23.96 10.01 -27.11
CA PHE A 311 -22.67 9.93 -26.42
C PHE A 311 -22.64 8.80 -25.37
N GLN A 312 -23.69 8.63 -24.60
CA GLN A 312 -23.81 7.55 -23.61
C GLN A 312 -23.74 6.17 -24.27
N LYS A 313 -24.41 5.97 -25.40
CA LYS A 313 -24.39 4.76 -26.21
C LYS A 313 -23.00 4.44 -26.73
N LEU A 314 -22.30 5.44 -27.31
CA LEU A 314 -20.93 5.30 -27.84
C LEU A 314 -19.92 4.87 -26.79
N HIS A 315 -20.08 5.32 -25.56
CA HIS A 315 -19.11 5.14 -24.48
C HIS A 315 -19.55 4.13 -23.40
N GLY A 316 -20.60 3.33 -23.65
CA GLY A 316 -21.07 2.32 -22.70
C GLY A 316 -21.52 2.92 -21.36
N LEU A 317 -22.01 4.15 -21.36
CA LEU A 317 -22.59 4.79 -20.19
C LEU A 317 -24.07 4.44 -20.02
N PRO A 318 -24.64 4.52 -18.80
CA PRO A 318 -26.08 4.40 -18.61
C PRO A 318 -26.84 5.40 -19.51
N ARG A 319 -27.82 4.91 -20.28
CA ARG A 319 -28.59 5.68 -21.26
C ARG A 319 -29.70 6.49 -20.58
N THR A 320 -29.31 7.47 -19.78
CA THR A 320 -30.24 8.27 -18.94
C THR A 320 -30.75 9.55 -19.61
N GLY A 321 -30.08 9.99 -20.68
CA GLY A 321 -30.32 11.30 -21.29
C GLY A 321 -29.97 12.49 -20.38
N SER A 322 -29.24 12.25 -19.28
CA SER A 322 -28.77 13.28 -18.36
C SER A 322 -27.25 13.20 -18.19
N VAL A 323 -26.67 14.29 -17.75
CA VAL A 323 -25.22 14.45 -17.57
C VAL A 323 -24.86 14.45 -16.09
N ASP A 324 -23.92 13.58 -15.71
CA ASP A 324 -23.38 13.47 -14.37
C ASP A 324 -21.84 13.62 -14.37
N ALA A 325 -21.21 13.41 -13.23
CA ALA A 325 -19.76 13.48 -13.09
C ALA A 325 -19.03 12.41 -13.92
N ARG A 326 -19.64 11.22 -14.11
CA ARG A 326 -19.08 10.14 -14.94
C ARG A 326 -19.11 10.52 -16.41
N PHE A 327 -20.20 11.12 -16.85
CA PHE A 327 -20.33 11.63 -18.22
C PHE A 327 -19.26 12.67 -18.54
N TRP A 328 -19.09 13.71 -17.68
CA TRP A 328 -18.07 14.75 -17.88
C TRP A 328 -16.64 14.19 -17.92
N ARG A 329 -16.37 13.17 -17.12
CA ARG A 329 -15.06 12.50 -17.11
C ARG A 329 -14.77 11.85 -18.47
N VAL A 330 -15.73 11.11 -19.00
CA VAL A 330 -15.57 10.45 -20.31
C VAL A 330 -15.49 11.49 -21.43
N LEU A 331 -16.35 12.53 -21.37
CA LEU A 331 -16.36 13.60 -22.36
C LEU A 331 -15.03 14.36 -22.44
N SER A 332 -14.32 14.51 -21.31
CA SER A 332 -13.04 15.24 -21.26
C SER A 332 -11.91 14.55 -22.04
N THR A 333 -12.02 13.29 -22.37
CA THR A 333 -11.01 12.49 -23.08
C THR A 333 -11.54 11.87 -24.37
N ALA A 334 -12.80 12.13 -24.72
CA ALA A 334 -13.43 11.58 -25.90
C ALA A 334 -12.86 12.20 -27.19
N SER A 335 -12.80 11.37 -28.22
CA SER A 335 -12.42 11.77 -29.58
C SER A 335 -13.56 11.48 -30.57
N ILE A 336 -13.48 12.07 -31.76
CA ILE A 336 -14.43 11.81 -32.84
C ILE A 336 -14.39 10.31 -33.17
N PRO A 337 -15.55 9.61 -33.23
CA PRO A 337 -15.60 8.22 -33.61
C PRO A 337 -15.00 7.97 -35.00
N ARG A 338 -14.47 6.79 -35.23
CA ARG A 338 -13.95 6.38 -36.53
C ARG A 338 -15.03 5.66 -37.32
N ALA A 339 -15.10 5.92 -38.61
CA ALA A 339 -15.90 5.13 -39.55
C ALA A 339 -15.37 3.70 -39.61
N ARG A 340 -16.27 2.73 -39.72
CA ARG A 340 -15.93 1.31 -39.91
C ARG A 340 -15.58 0.98 -41.36
N TYR A 341 -16.23 1.67 -42.31
CA TYR A 341 -16.05 1.46 -43.74
C TYR A 341 -15.52 2.73 -44.43
N PRO A 342 -14.84 2.58 -45.57
CA PRO A 342 -14.33 3.75 -46.33
C PRO A 342 -15.42 4.35 -47.21
N GLY A 343 -15.16 5.58 -47.67
CA GLY A 343 -16.03 6.30 -48.65
C GLY A 343 -17.20 7.02 -47.98
N ASP A 344 -18.14 7.44 -48.80
CA ASP A 344 -19.35 8.16 -48.40
C ASP A 344 -20.51 7.16 -48.18
N HIS A 345 -21.09 7.19 -46.96
CA HIS A 345 -22.15 6.24 -46.61
C HIS A 345 -22.81 6.61 -45.28
N ILE A 346 -23.88 5.85 -44.95
CA ILE A 346 -24.42 5.80 -43.58
C ILE A 346 -24.04 4.47 -42.93
N GLU A 347 -23.64 4.49 -41.67
CA GLU A 347 -23.45 3.29 -40.85
C GLU A 347 -24.47 3.27 -39.69
N VAL A 348 -25.06 2.11 -39.41
CA VAL A 348 -25.91 1.87 -38.24
C VAL A 348 -25.37 0.71 -37.44
N SER A 349 -24.91 0.99 -36.25
CA SER A 349 -24.51 -0.01 -35.27
C SER A 349 -25.71 -0.45 -34.43
N LYS A 350 -26.25 -1.66 -34.68
CA LYS A 350 -27.35 -2.22 -33.88
C LYS A 350 -26.99 -2.42 -32.40
N PRO A 351 -25.82 -2.96 -32.04
CA PRO A 351 -25.46 -3.11 -30.63
C PRO A 351 -25.38 -1.77 -29.88
N LEU A 352 -24.79 -0.75 -30.52
CA LEU A 352 -24.70 0.58 -29.93
C LEU A 352 -26.00 1.37 -30.02
N GLN A 353 -26.87 1.08 -31.01
CA GLN A 353 -28.05 1.87 -31.35
C GLN A 353 -27.65 3.31 -31.73
N VAL A 354 -26.67 3.44 -32.64
CA VAL A 354 -26.09 4.69 -33.11
C VAL A 354 -25.96 4.65 -34.63
N LEU A 355 -26.25 5.78 -35.26
CA LEU A 355 -26.04 6.03 -36.68
C LEU A 355 -24.88 7.02 -36.84
N PHE A 356 -24.03 6.74 -37.86
CA PHE A 356 -22.96 7.61 -38.31
C PHE A 356 -23.21 8.02 -39.77
N VAL A 357 -23.08 9.29 -40.04
CA VAL A 357 -22.92 9.78 -41.41
C VAL A 357 -21.45 9.92 -41.71
N VAL A 358 -20.97 9.29 -42.75
CA VAL A 358 -19.58 9.24 -43.17
C VAL A 358 -19.40 9.98 -44.49
N ARG A 359 -18.39 10.85 -44.59
CA ARG A 359 -17.98 11.57 -45.80
C ARG A 359 -16.46 11.56 -45.90
N GLY A 360 -15.95 11.16 -47.07
CA GLY A 360 -14.50 11.02 -47.27
C GLY A 360 -13.86 10.12 -46.24
N SER A 361 -14.51 9.01 -45.85
CA SER A 361 -14.07 8.10 -44.77
C SER A 361 -14.00 8.72 -43.37
N ARG A 362 -14.60 9.87 -43.15
CA ARG A 362 -14.65 10.57 -41.85
C ARG A 362 -16.09 10.68 -41.34
N VAL A 363 -16.27 10.44 -40.06
CA VAL A 363 -17.57 10.66 -39.41
C VAL A 363 -17.82 12.17 -39.34
N VAL A 364 -18.91 12.61 -39.94
CA VAL A 364 -19.34 14.02 -39.97
C VAL A 364 -20.57 14.29 -39.11
N LEU A 365 -21.35 13.23 -38.78
CA LEU A 365 -22.50 13.32 -37.88
C LEU A 365 -22.72 11.98 -37.16
N VAL A 366 -23.11 12.06 -35.91
CA VAL A 366 -23.48 10.92 -35.06
C VAL A 366 -24.86 11.18 -34.45
N SER A 367 -25.75 10.21 -34.50
CA SER A 367 -27.06 10.27 -33.86
C SER A 367 -27.35 8.98 -33.07
N HIS A 368 -28.07 9.08 -31.97
CA HIS A 368 -28.71 7.89 -31.44
C HIS A 368 -29.88 7.45 -32.33
N VAL A 369 -30.15 6.16 -32.37
CA VAL A 369 -31.27 5.58 -33.12
C VAL A 369 -32.01 4.56 -32.26
N SER A 370 -33.19 4.13 -32.75
CA SER A 370 -33.90 2.96 -32.27
C SER A 370 -34.22 2.06 -33.46
N THR A 371 -33.62 0.85 -33.47
CA THR A 371 -33.82 -0.16 -34.50
C THR A 371 -34.91 -1.16 -34.13
N GLY A 372 -35.12 -2.21 -34.90
CA GLY A 372 -36.16 -3.20 -34.67
C GLY A 372 -36.10 -3.88 -33.31
N ALA A 373 -37.25 -3.93 -32.61
CA ALA A 373 -37.40 -4.46 -31.24
C ALA A 373 -36.99 -5.95 -31.15
N THR A 374 -37.28 -6.72 -32.17
CA THR A 374 -36.94 -8.16 -32.26
C THR A 374 -35.57 -8.43 -32.90
N GLY A 375 -34.77 -7.38 -33.13
CA GLY A 375 -33.50 -7.48 -33.82
C GLY A 375 -33.63 -7.64 -35.35
N ASN A 376 -34.83 -7.49 -35.89
CA ASN A 376 -35.18 -7.75 -37.32
C ASN A 376 -34.75 -6.64 -38.30
N THR A 377 -34.10 -5.57 -37.86
CA THR A 377 -33.41 -4.62 -38.76
C THR A 377 -32.33 -5.42 -39.52
N PRO A 378 -32.39 -5.50 -40.88
CA PRO A 378 -31.52 -6.39 -41.64
C PRO A 378 -30.08 -5.89 -41.63
N VAL A 379 -29.17 -6.79 -41.25
CA VAL A 379 -27.70 -6.56 -41.27
C VAL A 379 -27.23 -6.72 -42.72
N GLY A 380 -26.27 -5.88 -43.14
CA GLY A 380 -25.70 -5.97 -44.49
C GLY A 380 -25.29 -4.63 -45.06
N ARG A 381 -24.96 -4.63 -46.35
CA ARG A 381 -24.73 -3.44 -47.17
C ARG A 381 -25.92 -3.24 -48.09
N TRP A 382 -26.56 -2.15 -47.97
CA TRP A 382 -27.76 -1.73 -48.70
C TRP A 382 -27.53 -0.45 -49.47
N HIS A 383 -28.48 -0.03 -50.29
CA HIS A 383 -28.47 1.27 -50.97
C HIS A 383 -29.83 1.92 -50.84
N VAL A 384 -29.84 3.22 -50.64
CA VAL A 384 -31.09 3.98 -50.69
C VAL A 384 -31.67 3.91 -52.08
N TYR A 385 -32.83 3.30 -52.25
CA TYR A 385 -33.48 3.13 -53.56
C TYR A 385 -34.68 4.08 -53.74
N SER A 386 -35.28 4.55 -52.66
CA SER A 386 -36.46 5.46 -52.70
C SER A 386 -36.44 6.41 -51.52
N LYS A 387 -36.92 7.62 -51.75
CA LYS A 387 -37.05 8.65 -50.71
C LYS A 387 -38.43 9.29 -50.77
N VAL A 388 -39.04 9.45 -49.57
CA VAL A 388 -40.33 10.12 -49.43
C VAL A 388 -40.16 11.25 -48.43
N PRO A 389 -40.30 12.51 -48.88
CA PRO A 389 -40.23 13.68 -47.97
C PRO A 389 -41.55 13.83 -47.19
N GLY A 390 -41.46 14.48 -46.05
CA GLY A 390 -42.58 14.78 -45.20
C GLY A 390 -43.13 13.58 -44.40
N TRP A 391 -44.33 13.71 -43.89
CA TRP A 391 -44.96 12.68 -43.05
C TRP A 391 -45.70 11.62 -43.88
N LEU A 392 -45.45 10.37 -43.54
CA LEU A 392 -46.23 9.22 -43.98
C LEU A 392 -47.33 8.89 -42.97
N PRO A 393 -48.42 8.19 -43.39
CA PRO A 393 -49.58 7.89 -42.51
C PRO A 393 -49.20 7.03 -41.28
N ASP A 394 -48.14 6.29 -41.32
CA ASP A 394 -47.60 5.43 -40.24
C ASP A 394 -46.68 6.21 -39.25
N GLY A 395 -46.59 7.54 -39.40
CA GLY A 395 -45.79 8.41 -38.53
C GLY A 395 -44.31 8.46 -38.87
N MET A 396 -43.88 7.98 -39.99
CA MET A 396 -42.51 8.15 -40.52
C MET A 396 -42.36 9.53 -41.14
N PHE A 397 -41.22 10.19 -40.93
CA PHE A 397 -40.92 11.53 -41.41
C PHE A 397 -39.59 11.53 -42.20
N ASP A 398 -39.56 12.08 -43.40
CA ASP A 398 -38.40 12.15 -44.27
C ASP A 398 -37.73 10.77 -44.39
N SER A 399 -38.39 9.86 -45.10
CA SER A 399 -38.02 8.45 -45.14
C SER A 399 -37.10 8.12 -46.26
N SER A 400 -35.94 7.48 -45.98
CA SER A 400 -34.98 6.95 -46.94
C SER A 400 -35.02 5.43 -46.90
N PHE A 401 -35.69 4.82 -47.89
CA PHE A 401 -35.85 3.36 -48.00
C PHE A 401 -34.60 2.71 -48.58
N PHE A 402 -34.07 1.69 -47.92
CA PHE A 402 -32.84 1.01 -48.31
C PHE A 402 -33.03 -0.48 -48.61
N LEU A 403 -34.10 -1.11 -48.13
CA LEU A 403 -34.44 -2.50 -48.44
C LEU A 403 -35.91 -2.72 -48.22
N ARG A 404 -36.68 -3.09 -49.28
CA ARG A 404 -38.13 -3.32 -49.21
C ARG A 404 -38.84 -2.18 -48.42
N GLY A 405 -39.55 -2.48 -47.33
CA GLY A 405 -40.17 -1.51 -46.45
C GLY A 405 -39.32 -0.95 -45.33
N PHE A 406 -37.99 -1.29 -45.29
CA PHE A 406 -37.08 -0.77 -44.27
C PHE A 406 -36.50 0.57 -44.67
N ALA A 407 -36.60 1.54 -43.75
CA ALA A 407 -36.14 2.92 -44.00
C ALA A 407 -35.35 3.48 -42.80
N ILE A 408 -34.53 4.48 -43.07
CA ILE A 408 -34.09 5.47 -42.07
C ILE A 408 -35.08 6.62 -42.12
N HIS A 409 -35.67 6.96 -40.98
CA HIS A 409 -36.69 8.00 -40.95
C HIS A 409 -36.81 8.68 -39.59
N GLY A 410 -37.29 9.90 -39.56
CA GLY A 410 -37.68 10.59 -38.34
C GLY A 410 -38.90 9.91 -37.70
N TYR A 411 -38.94 9.89 -36.37
CA TYR A 411 -40.11 9.42 -35.63
C TYR A 411 -40.31 10.27 -34.38
N PRO A 412 -41.57 10.54 -33.96
CA PRO A 412 -41.88 11.39 -32.81
C PRO A 412 -41.20 10.89 -31.52
N THR A 413 -41.11 9.57 -31.37
CA THR A 413 -40.51 8.94 -30.20
C THR A 413 -39.36 8.00 -30.61
N VAL A 414 -38.16 8.29 -30.16
CA VAL A 414 -36.99 7.43 -30.37
C VAL A 414 -36.49 6.95 -29.00
N PRO A 415 -36.93 5.77 -28.56
CA PRO A 415 -36.49 5.18 -27.30
C PRO A 415 -34.97 4.93 -27.29
N PHE A 416 -34.40 4.82 -26.10
CA PHE A 416 -32.94 4.61 -25.94
C PHE A 416 -32.52 3.16 -26.20
N TYR A 417 -33.48 2.30 -26.53
CA TYR A 417 -33.35 0.87 -26.81
C TYR A 417 -34.04 0.54 -28.16
N PRO A 418 -33.83 -0.66 -28.74
CA PRO A 418 -34.54 -1.11 -29.94
C PRO A 418 -36.05 -1.18 -29.69
N ALA A 419 -36.87 -0.51 -30.53
CA ALA A 419 -38.31 -0.44 -30.34
C ALA A 419 -39.12 -0.26 -31.65
N SER A 420 -38.49 -0.23 -32.83
CA SER A 420 -39.17 -0.15 -34.12
C SER A 420 -39.69 -1.51 -34.61
N HIS A 421 -40.50 -1.54 -35.65
CA HIS A 421 -40.87 -2.75 -36.38
C HIS A 421 -39.81 -3.25 -37.35
N GLY A 422 -38.62 -2.57 -37.38
CA GLY A 422 -37.49 -2.95 -38.21
C GLY A 422 -36.75 -1.78 -38.86
N CYS A 423 -37.41 -0.64 -39.04
CA CYS A 423 -36.80 0.58 -39.52
C CYS A 423 -35.81 1.17 -38.53
N VAL A 424 -34.98 2.10 -38.98
CA VAL A 424 -34.04 2.87 -38.19
C VAL A 424 -34.65 4.21 -37.87
N ARG A 425 -35.24 4.36 -36.63
CA ARG A 425 -35.81 5.60 -36.17
C ARG A 425 -34.72 6.58 -35.74
N VAL A 426 -34.77 7.80 -36.23
CA VAL A 426 -33.95 8.96 -35.79
C VAL A 426 -34.84 10.04 -35.20
N PRO A 427 -34.31 10.95 -34.34
CA PRO A 427 -35.08 12.09 -33.85
C PRO A 427 -35.66 12.92 -35.01
N VAL A 428 -36.95 13.29 -34.92
CA VAL A 428 -37.65 14.04 -35.98
C VAL A 428 -36.91 15.33 -36.33
N TRP A 429 -36.43 16.08 -35.33
CA TRP A 429 -35.71 17.33 -35.54
C TRP A 429 -34.43 17.14 -36.37
N LEU A 430 -33.87 15.93 -36.40
CA LEU A 430 -32.63 15.62 -37.12
C LEU A 430 -32.89 14.96 -38.47
N ALA A 431 -34.08 14.38 -38.68
CA ALA A 431 -34.39 13.63 -39.91
C ALA A 431 -34.17 14.43 -41.20
N PRO A 432 -34.54 15.70 -41.34
CA PRO A 432 -34.29 16.50 -42.54
C PRO A 432 -32.78 16.55 -42.89
N ARG A 433 -31.95 16.69 -41.88
CA ARG A 433 -30.48 16.74 -42.08
C ARG A 433 -29.93 15.39 -42.50
N ILE A 434 -30.38 14.27 -41.92
CA ILE A 434 -29.96 12.92 -42.33
C ILE A 434 -30.45 12.66 -43.75
N TYR A 435 -31.71 13.02 -44.05
CA TYR A 435 -32.28 12.90 -45.37
C TYR A 435 -31.50 13.62 -46.48
N THR A 436 -30.82 14.73 -46.19
CA THR A 436 -29.93 15.36 -47.19
C THR A 436 -28.62 14.64 -47.37
N TYR A 437 -28.20 13.81 -46.44
CA TYR A 437 -26.92 13.08 -46.50
C TYR A 437 -27.02 11.75 -47.28
N ASP A 438 -28.19 11.23 -47.55
CA ASP A 438 -28.40 9.93 -48.17
C ASP A 438 -29.21 10.00 -49.48
N PRO A 439 -28.75 10.69 -50.55
CA PRO A 439 -29.43 10.69 -51.82
C PRO A 439 -29.61 9.26 -52.36
N PRO A 440 -30.54 9.02 -53.30
CA PRO A 440 -30.69 7.72 -53.94
C PRO A 440 -29.36 7.18 -54.46
N GLY A 441 -29.10 5.90 -54.26
CA GLY A 441 -27.80 5.25 -54.53
C GLY A 441 -26.81 5.27 -53.37
N SER A 442 -27.05 6.05 -52.30
CA SER A 442 -26.16 6.09 -51.12
C SER A 442 -26.08 4.75 -50.42
N ALA A 443 -24.87 4.32 -50.07
CA ALA A 443 -24.64 3.10 -49.33
C ALA A 443 -25.10 3.23 -47.87
N VAL A 444 -25.72 2.18 -47.32
CA VAL A 444 -26.14 2.04 -45.95
C VAL A 444 -25.59 0.72 -45.39
N TYR A 445 -24.72 0.79 -44.42
CA TYR A 445 -24.16 -0.35 -43.72
C TYR A 445 -24.86 -0.55 -42.38
N ILE A 446 -25.41 -1.75 -42.12
CA ILE A 446 -26.04 -2.12 -40.86
C ILE A 446 -25.32 -3.33 -40.28
N TYR A 447 -24.84 -3.21 -39.02
CA TYR A 447 -24.08 -4.28 -38.36
C TYR A 447 -24.37 -4.39 -36.87
#